data_2cb8f2f37320b3b56062a5f8db9fa967
#
_entry.id   2cb8f2f37320b3b56062a5f8db9fa967
#
_cell.length_a   1.000
_cell.length_b   1.000
_cell.length_c   1.000
_cell.angle_alpha   90.00
_cell.angle_beta   90.00
_cell.angle_gamma   90.00
#
_symmetry.space_group_name_H-M   'P 1'
#
loop_
_entity.id
_entity.type
_entity.pdbx_description
1 polymer ?
#
loop_
_entity_poly.entity_id
_entity_poly.type
_entity_poly.pdbx_seq_one_letter_code
_entity_poly.pdbx_strand_id
1 'polypeptide(L)'
;MSFYLIRVSKGRIVIGLLFSGFWILTGFAPLAAQDKSSSSRDDYVFAGEPTNCEINIIRMETVTKMAINELRQGSVIIAIARLGAGELSPGLNRRRLHNLRAYLTSYQSLSPAKVVSAEGLHVSGYGRVEIYVGGKLAEVLLIKRGGDLCLQCCESDEKYYPNRKPKKN
;
A
#
# COMPACT_ATOMS: atom_id res chain seq x y z
N MET A 1 24.52 -15.19 33.46
CA MET A 1 23.58 -16.31 33.72
C MET A 1 23.67 -16.65 35.19
N SER A 2 22.73 -16.21 36.01
CA SER A 2 22.64 -16.51 37.43
C SER A 2 21.30 -17.19 37.69
N PHE A 3 21.38 -18.45 38.03
CA PHE A 3 20.24 -19.24 38.46
C PHE A 3 19.96 -19.01 39.93
N TYR A 4 18.81 -18.47 40.29
CA TYR A 4 18.31 -18.43 41.64
C TYR A 4 17.46 -19.66 41.91
N LEU A 5 17.98 -20.57 42.76
CA LEU A 5 17.27 -21.71 43.31
C LEU A 5 16.42 -21.25 44.51
N ILE A 6 15.10 -21.29 44.36
CA ILE A 6 14.15 -21.04 45.44
C ILE A 6 13.91 -22.37 46.17
N ARG A 7 14.37 -22.42 47.38
CA ARG A 7 14.20 -23.55 48.34
C ARG A 7 12.80 -23.42 48.95
N VAL A 8 11.92 -24.34 48.62
CA VAL A 8 10.56 -24.41 49.25
C VAL A 8 10.67 -25.10 50.59
N SER A 9 10.44 -24.37 51.67
CA SER A 9 10.31 -24.89 53.03
C SER A 9 8.85 -25.25 53.32
N LYS A 10 8.63 -26.46 53.84
CA LYS A 10 7.33 -26.93 54.29
C LYS A 10 6.86 -26.13 55.52
N GLY A 11 5.90 -25.27 55.36
CA GLY A 11 5.22 -24.58 56.44
C GLY A 11 3.72 -24.43 56.08
N ARG A 12 2.88 -25.12 56.81
CA ARG A 12 1.41 -24.96 56.73
C ARG A 12 1.03 -23.57 57.18
N ILE A 13 0.56 -22.74 56.30
CA ILE A 13 -0.11 -21.50 56.65
C ILE A 13 -1.55 -21.63 56.20
N VAL A 14 -2.44 -21.68 57.17
CA VAL A 14 -3.89 -21.55 56.98
C VAL A 14 -4.15 -20.05 56.87
N ILE A 15 -4.44 -19.60 55.68
CA ILE A 15 -4.89 -18.23 55.45
C ILE A 15 -6.37 -18.24 55.21
N GLY A 16 -7.09 -17.72 56.21
CA GLY A 16 -8.52 -17.50 56.15
C GLY A 16 -8.85 -16.47 55.07
N LEU A 17 -9.66 -16.85 54.11
CA LEU A 17 -10.23 -16.00 53.07
C LEU A 17 -11.35 -15.16 53.66
N LEU A 18 -11.04 -13.91 54.01
CA LEU A 18 -12.08 -12.90 54.17
C LEU A 18 -12.34 -12.28 52.80
N PHE A 19 -13.38 -12.81 52.12
CA PHE A 19 -13.95 -12.17 50.94
C PHE A 19 -14.75 -10.93 51.36
N SER A 20 -14.11 -9.77 51.40
CA SER A 20 -14.84 -8.51 51.35
C SER A 20 -15.15 -8.19 49.90
N GLY A 21 -16.37 -8.43 49.50
CA GLY A 21 -16.87 -8.10 48.17
C GLY A 21 -16.88 -6.60 47.93
N PHE A 22 -15.91 -6.10 47.20
CA PHE A 22 -15.97 -4.78 46.63
C PHE A 22 -16.40 -4.88 45.18
N TRP A 23 -17.72 -4.83 44.96
CA TRP A 23 -18.30 -4.71 43.64
C TRP A 23 -18.03 -3.30 43.10
N ILE A 24 -16.92 -3.13 42.40
CA ILE A 24 -16.73 -1.94 41.57
C ILE A 24 -17.56 -2.17 40.31
N LEU A 25 -18.74 -1.59 40.27
CA LEU A 25 -19.54 -1.38 39.07
C LEU A 25 -18.75 -0.40 38.16
N THR A 26 -17.74 -0.92 37.47
CA THR A 26 -17.17 -0.24 36.32
C THR A 26 -18.21 -0.31 35.20
N GLY A 27 -19.00 0.75 35.09
CA GLY A 27 -19.86 0.97 33.95
C GLY A 27 -19.00 0.98 32.69
N PHE A 28 -18.92 -0.14 32.00
CA PHE A 28 -18.48 -0.17 30.61
C PHE A 28 -19.52 0.59 29.79
N ALA A 29 -19.34 1.89 29.66
CA ALA A 29 -19.98 2.61 28.58
C ALA A 29 -19.48 1.94 27.28
N PRO A 30 -20.37 1.41 26.41
CA PRO A 30 -19.93 1.01 25.10
C PRO A 30 -19.37 2.27 24.45
N LEU A 31 -18.05 2.31 24.20
CA LEU A 31 -17.51 3.21 23.23
C LEU A 31 -18.25 2.86 21.93
N ALA A 32 -19.31 3.59 21.66
CA ALA A 32 -19.85 3.67 20.32
C ALA A 32 -18.66 4.17 19.48
N ALA A 33 -17.99 3.23 18.83
CA ALA A 33 -17.11 3.54 17.73
C ALA A 33 -17.99 4.35 16.78
N GLN A 34 -17.84 5.68 16.86
CA GLN A 34 -18.32 6.54 15.81
C GLN A 34 -17.49 6.13 14.59
N ASP A 35 -18.06 5.18 13.87
CA ASP A 35 -17.77 4.94 12.48
C ASP A 35 -18.14 6.24 11.77
N LYS A 36 -17.26 7.24 11.94
CA LYS A 36 -17.22 8.36 11.02
C LYS A 36 -16.83 7.72 9.70
N SER A 37 -17.87 7.19 9.04
CA SER A 37 -17.87 7.02 7.62
C SER A 37 -17.11 8.21 7.03
N SER A 38 -15.84 8.01 6.76
CA SER A 38 -15.03 8.90 5.94
C SER A 38 -15.45 8.68 4.49
N SER A 39 -16.77 8.71 4.28
CA SER A 39 -17.38 8.99 3.00
C SER A 39 -16.87 10.34 2.54
N SER A 40 -16.25 10.35 1.41
CA SER A 40 -16.02 11.49 0.52
C SER A 40 -14.60 11.98 0.26
N ARG A 41 -13.56 11.34 0.75
CA ARG A 41 -12.20 11.71 0.27
C ARG A 41 -11.73 10.92 -0.94
N ASP A 42 -12.40 9.84 -1.27
CA ASP A 42 -11.96 8.90 -2.32
C ASP A 42 -12.50 9.23 -3.72
N ASP A 43 -13.44 10.15 -3.84
CA ASP A 43 -13.98 10.59 -5.13
C ASP A 43 -13.25 11.79 -5.73
N TYR A 44 -11.98 12.01 -5.37
CA TYR A 44 -11.20 12.99 -6.10
C TYR A 44 -11.04 12.48 -7.54
N VAL A 45 -11.92 12.96 -8.40
CA VAL A 45 -11.82 12.77 -9.85
C VAL A 45 -10.55 13.51 -10.26
N PHE A 46 -9.45 12.77 -10.42
CA PHE A 46 -8.27 13.35 -11.04
C PHE A 46 -8.66 13.75 -12.46
N ALA A 47 -8.86 15.04 -12.66
CA ALA A 47 -9.11 15.60 -13.97
C ALA A 47 -7.83 15.44 -14.80
N GLY A 48 -7.85 14.50 -15.73
CA GLY A 48 -6.70 14.22 -16.59
C GLY A 48 -6.96 13.00 -17.46
N GLU A 49 -6.09 12.85 -18.45
CA GLU A 49 -6.08 11.68 -19.32
C GLU A 49 -4.88 10.80 -19.03
N PRO A 50 -4.97 9.49 -19.30
CA PRO A 50 -3.83 8.60 -19.24
C PRO A 50 -2.72 9.09 -20.16
N THR A 51 -1.54 9.22 -19.60
CA THR A 51 -0.35 9.61 -20.35
C THR A 51 0.35 8.38 -20.95
N ASN A 52 1.22 8.62 -21.91
CA ASN A 52 2.04 7.57 -22.49
C ASN A 52 3.16 7.14 -21.53
N CYS A 53 3.89 6.11 -21.93
CA CYS A 53 4.93 5.52 -21.12
C CYS A 53 6.07 6.50 -20.81
N GLU A 54 6.52 7.28 -21.78
CA GLU A 54 7.63 8.24 -21.60
C GLU A 54 7.30 9.30 -20.56
N ILE A 55 6.10 9.85 -20.61
CA ILE A 55 5.65 10.82 -19.61
C ILE A 55 5.57 10.19 -18.23
N ASN A 56 5.11 8.95 -18.15
CA ASN A 56 5.04 8.23 -16.87
C ASN A 56 6.44 7.97 -16.28
N ILE A 57 7.46 7.69 -17.12
CA ILE A 57 8.85 7.59 -16.66
C ILE A 57 9.32 8.91 -16.06
N ILE A 58 9.16 10.02 -16.79
CA ILE A 58 9.60 11.36 -16.34
C ILE A 58 8.95 11.70 -14.99
N ARG A 59 7.65 11.42 -14.84
CA ARG A 59 6.93 11.62 -13.57
C ARG A 59 7.54 10.75 -12.46
N MET A 60 7.80 9.48 -12.73
CA MET A 60 8.37 8.57 -11.76
C MET A 60 9.81 8.91 -11.37
N GLU A 61 10.62 9.39 -12.30
CA GLU A 61 11.96 9.90 -11.98
C GLU A 61 11.89 11.11 -11.06
N THR A 62 10.94 12.02 -11.31
CA THR A 62 10.72 13.18 -10.45
C THR A 62 10.32 12.76 -9.04
N VAL A 63 9.36 11.85 -8.91
CA VAL A 63 8.96 11.27 -7.61
C VAL A 63 10.13 10.62 -6.90
N THR A 64 10.93 9.82 -7.63
CA THR A 64 12.07 9.13 -7.04
C THR A 64 13.13 10.11 -6.54
N LYS A 65 13.43 11.16 -7.30
CA LYS A 65 14.35 12.21 -6.86
C LYS A 65 13.87 12.94 -5.60
N MET A 66 12.58 13.28 -5.55
CA MET A 66 11.99 13.90 -4.35
C MET A 66 11.99 12.93 -3.15
N ALA A 67 11.75 11.65 -3.40
CA ALA A 67 11.67 10.64 -2.36
C ALA A 67 13.02 10.33 -1.68
N ILE A 68 14.15 10.53 -2.35
CA ILE A 68 15.47 10.13 -1.83
C ILE A 68 15.72 10.71 -0.44
N ASN A 69 15.41 11.97 -0.21
CA ASN A 69 15.63 12.63 1.08
C ASN A 69 14.71 12.04 2.17
N GLU A 70 13.43 11.85 1.86
CA GLU A 70 12.44 11.26 2.76
C GLU A 70 12.79 9.80 3.11
N LEU A 71 13.27 9.03 2.13
CA LEU A 71 13.68 7.64 2.33
C LEU A 71 14.91 7.52 3.23
N ARG A 72 15.84 8.48 3.18
CA ARG A 72 16.98 8.56 4.11
C ARG A 72 16.55 8.79 5.55
N GLN A 73 15.44 9.50 5.75
CA GLN A 73 14.84 9.77 7.05
C GLN A 73 13.97 8.62 7.59
N GLY A 74 13.96 7.46 6.93
CA GLY A 74 13.23 6.28 7.38
C GLY A 74 11.87 6.08 6.71
N SER A 75 11.40 7.01 5.89
CA SER A 75 10.13 6.92 5.16
C SER A 75 10.11 5.75 4.15
N VAL A 76 8.92 5.45 3.65
CA VAL A 76 8.68 4.46 2.59
C VAL A 76 7.89 5.10 1.44
N ILE A 77 7.98 4.46 0.27
CA ILE A 77 7.08 4.72 -0.85
C ILE A 77 5.92 3.74 -0.73
N ILE A 78 4.69 4.25 -0.76
CA ILE A 78 3.48 3.43 -0.79
C ILE A 78 2.83 3.60 -2.17
N ALA A 79 2.62 2.49 -2.87
CA ALA A 79 1.93 2.46 -4.15
C ALA A 79 0.56 1.79 -3.98
N ILE A 80 -0.51 2.48 -4.36
CA ILE A 80 -1.88 1.95 -4.30
C ILE A 80 -2.45 1.90 -5.71
N ALA A 81 -2.74 0.69 -6.22
CA ALA A 81 -3.41 0.52 -7.50
C ALA A 81 -4.92 0.42 -7.31
N ARG A 82 -5.67 1.13 -8.14
CA ARG A 82 -7.12 1.11 -8.15
C ARG A 82 -7.64 0.80 -9.55
N LEU A 83 -8.63 -0.07 -9.62
CA LEU A 83 -9.34 -0.35 -10.86
C LEU A 83 -10.27 0.82 -11.20
N GLY A 84 -10.29 1.20 -12.47
CA GLY A 84 -11.19 2.22 -12.99
C GLY A 84 -12.56 1.65 -13.38
N ALA A 85 -13.42 2.53 -13.85
CA ALA A 85 -14.76 2.18 -14.32
C ALA A 85 -14.71 1.13 -15.44
N GLY A 86 -15.39 -0.02 -15.22
CA GLY A 86 -15.45 -1.12 -16.18
C GLY A 86 -14.21 -2.02 -16.20
N GLU A 87 -13.27 -1.85 -15.29
CA GLU A 87 -12.18 -2.81 -15.05
C GLU A 87 -12.62 -3.81 -13.98
N LEU A 88 -12.61 -5.11 -14.30
CA LEU A 88 -13.14 -6.15 -13.41
C LEU A 88 -12.07 -7.13 -12.93
N SER A 89 -10.88 -7.10 -13.53
CA SER A 89 -9.85 -8.08 -13.24
C SER A 89 -8.94 -7.66 -12.07
N PRO A 90 -9.00 -8.33 -10.91
CA PRO A 90 -8.08 -8.06 -9.80
C PRO A 90 -6.61 -8.27 -10.21
N GLY A 91 -6.35 -9.18 -11.16
CA GLY A 91 -5.01 -9.41 -11.69
C GLY A 91 -4.38 -8.19 -12.37
N LEU A 92 -5.20 -7.23 -12.82
CA LEU A 92 -4.71 -6.01 -13.44
C LEU A 92 -3.98 -5.11 -12.46
N ASN A 93 -4.55 -4.88 -11.27
CA ASN A 93 -3.87 -4.11 -10.22
C ASN A 93 -2.56 -4.77 -9.77
N ARG A 94 -2.56 -6.10 -9.63
CA ARG A 94 -1.34 -6.85 -9.26
C ARG A 94 -0.24 -6.66 -10.28
N ARG A 95 -0.54 -6.71 -11.59
CA ARG A 95 0.45 -6.45 -12.65
C ARG A 95 0.97 -5.02 -12.60
N ARG A 96 0.08 -4.03 -12.45
CA ARG A 96 0.46 -2.62 -12.32
C ARG A 96 1.42 -2.39 -11.17
N LEU A 97 1.11 -2.95 -9.99
CA LEU A 97 1.96 -2.86 -8.80
C LEU A 97 3.27 -3.63 -8.95
N HIS A 98 3.23 -4.80 -9.57
CA HIS A 98 4.44 -5.57 -9.86
C HIS A 98 5.41 -4.78 -10.76
N ASN A 99 4.90 -4.21 -11.85
CA ASN A 99 5.69 -3.45 -12.80
C ASN A 99 6.26 -2.18 -12.18
N LEU A 100 5.47 -1.45 -11.40
CA LEU A 100 5.95 -0.29 -10.66
C LEU A 100 7.04 -0.66 -9.65
N ARG A 101 6.80 -1.73 -8.86
CA ARG A 101 7.78 -2.20 -7.89
C ARG A 101 9.09 -2.61 -8.59
N ALA A 102 9.02 -3.35 -9.69
CA ALA A 102 10.19 -3.74 -10.47
C ALA A 102 10.96 -2.51 -10.96
N TYR A 103 10.27 -1.49 -11.47
CA TYR A 103 10.88 -0.23 -11.87
C TYR A 103 11.61 0.43 -10.70
N LEU A 104 10.96 0.61 -9.56
CA LEU A 104 11.56 1.26 -8.41
C LEU A 104 12.75 0.51 -7.83
N THR A 105 12.68 -0.83 -7.79
CA THR A 105 13.75 -1.63 -7.15
C THR A 105 14.88 -1.98 -8.10
N SER A 106 14.59 -2.33 -9.34
CA SER A 106 15.60 -2.78 -10.30
C SER A 106 16.20 -1.64 -11.13
N TYR A 107 15.39 -0.64 -11.49
CA TYR A 107 15.82 0.47 -12.33
C TYR A 107 16.30 1.67 -11.51
N GLN A 108 15.53 2.04 -10.48
CA GLN A 108 15.89 3.14 -9.59
C GLN A 108 16.73 2.70 -8.39
N SER A 109 17.07 1.41 -8.30
CA SER A 109 17.92 0.83 -7.26
C SER A 109 17.44 1.10 -5.81
N LEU A 110 16.14 1.29 -5.62
CA LEU A 110 15.60 1.45 -4.28
C LEU A 110 15.52 0.10 -3.55
N SER A 111 15.80 0.12 -2.25
CA SER A 111 15.65 -1.08 -1.43
C SER A 111 14.20 -1.60 -1.48
N PRO A 112 13.97 -2.90 -1.75
CA PRO A 112 12.63 -3.49 -1.75
C PRO A 112 11.85 -3.27 -0.44
N ALA A 113 12.55 -3.15 0.69
CA ALA A 113 11.97 -2.86 2.00
C ALA A 113 11.38 -1.44 2.11
N LYS A 114 11.75 -0.55 1.19
CA LYS A 114 11.25 0.83 1.13
C LYS A 114 10.04 1.00 0.21
N VAL A 115 9.59 -0.06 -0.46
CA VAL A 115 8.47 -0.01 -1.40
C VAL A 115 7.35 -0.92 -0.92
N VAL A 116 6.25 -0.33 -0.49
CA VAL A 116 5.03 -1.00 -0.06
C VAL A 116 3.99 -0.91 -1.17
N SER A 117 3.28 -1.99 -1.45
CA SER A 117 2.25 -2.04 -2.48
C SER A 117 0.91 -2.50 -1.90
N ALA A 118 -0.18 -1.87 -2.30
CA ALA A 118 -1.54 -2.23 -1.88
C ALA A 118 -2.53 -2.09 -3.03
N GLU A 119 -3.60 -2.88 -3.00
CA GLU A 119 -4.76 -2.68 -3.86
C GLU A 119 -5.80 -1.83 -3.13
N GLY A 120 -6.31 -0.82 -3.80
CA GLY A 120 -7.37 0.04 -3.28
C GLY A 120 -8.75 -0.29 -3.87
N LEU A 121 -9.76 0.39 -3.37
CA LEU A 121 -11.12 0.28 -3.89
C LEU A 121 -11.22 0.78 -5.33
N HIS A 122 -12.25 0.33 -6.05
CA HIS A 122 -12.58 0.82 -7.39
C HIS A 122 -12.83 2.33 -7.36
N VAL A 123 -12.51 2.98 -8.47
CA VAL A 123 -12.72 4.43 -8.65
C VAL A 123 -13.53 4.69 -9.91
N SER A 124 -14.17 5.85 -9.96
CA SER A 124 -14.76 6.37 -11.18
C SER A 124 -13.67 6.79 -12.18
N GLY A 125 -13.95 6.67 -13.47
CA GLY A 125 -13.01 7.04 -14.53
C GLY A 125 -11.93 6.00 -14.82
N TYR A 126 -10.72 6.46 -15.02
CA TYR A 126 -9.59 5.61 -15.39
C TYR A 126 -9.03 4.84 -14.18
N GLY A 127 -8.50 3.64 -14.44
CA GLY A 127 -7.65 2.96 -13.48
C GLY A 127 -6.41 3.80 -13.17
N ARG A 128 -5.87 3.66 -11.95
CA ARG A 128 -4.75 4.51 -11.54
C ARG A 128 -3.83 3.82 -10.54
N VAL A 129 -2.63 4.34 -10.47
CA VAL A 129 -1.69 4.05 -9.37
C VAL A 129 -1.37 5.35 -8.66
N GLU A 130 -1.68 5.40 -7.39
CA GLU A 130 -1.38 6.51 -6.47
C GLU A 130 -0.06 6.22 -5.76
N ILE A 131 0.84 7.19 -5.72
CA ILE A 131 2.17 7.04 -5.14
C ILE A 131 2.32 8.04 -4.00
N TYR A 132 2.57 7.53 -2.82
CA TYR A 132 2.77 8.32 -1.61
C TYR A 132 4.21 8.22 -1.15
N VAL A 133 4.77 9.32 -0.71
CA VAL A 133 6.10 9.43 -0.12
C VAL A 133 5.98 10.12 1.23
N GLY A 134 6.48 9.50 2.29
CA GLY A 134 6.36 10.05 3.62
C GLY A 134 4.89 10.32 4.05
N GLY A 135 3.94 9.51 3.55
CA GLY A 135 2.51 9.65 3.82
C GLY A 135 1.79 10.75 3.01
N LYS A 136 2.50 11.46 2.14
CA LYS A 136 1.92 12.50 1.26
C LYS A 136 1.77 11.96 -0.16
N LEU A 137 0.64 12.24 -0.81
CA LEU A 137 0.44 11.91 -2.22
C LEU A 137 1.44 12.70 -3.07
N ALA A 138 2.32 11.98 -3.73
CA ALA A 138 3.37 12.55 -4.56
C ALA A 138 3.00 12.54 -6.05
N GLU A 139 2.32 11.47 -6.52
CA GLU A 139 1.95 11.35 -7.94
C GLU A 139 0.75 10.42 -8.13
N VAL A 140 0.03 10.62 -9.24
CA VAL A 140 -1.06 9.74 -9.70
C VAL A 140 -0.86 9.42 -11.18
N LEU A 141 -0.58 8.18 -11.47
CA LEU A 141 -0.47 7.68 -12.84
C LEU A 141 -1.82 7.15 -13.30
N LEU A 142 -2.48 7.87 -14.21
CA LEU A 142 -3.72 7.42 -14.85
C LEU A 142 -3.40 6.42 -15.96
N ILE A 143 -4.19 5.35 -16.04
CA ILE A 143 -3.92 4.22 -16.94
C ILE A 143 -5.14 3.98 -17.82
N LYS A 144 -4.93 3.81 -19.12
CA LYS A 144 -5.99 3.45 -20.06
C LYS A 144 -6.71 2.19 -19.61
N ARG A 145 -8.01 2.10 -19.85
CA ARG A 145 -8.84 0.96 -19.48
C ARG A 145 -8.22 -0.37 -19.94
N GLY A 146 -8.06 -1.28 -19.01
CA GLY A 146 -7.44 -2.59 -19.26
C GLY A 146 -5.94 -2.54 -19.55
N GLY A 147 -5.31 -1.37 -19.54
CA GLY A 147 -3.88 -1.21 -19.74
C GLY A 147 -3.05 -1.58 -18.52
N ASP A 148 -1.84 -2.01 -18.77
CA ASP A 148 -0.82 -2.22 -17.75
C ASP A 148 0.04 -0.95 -17.56
N LEU A 149 0.60 -0.80 -16.37
CA LEU A 149 1.62 0.20 -16.13
C LEU A 149 2.99 -0.41 -16.44
N CYS A 150 3.54 -0.15 -17.63
CA CYS A 150 4.86 -0.60 -17.98
C CYS A 150 5.80 0.58 -18.16
N LEU A 151 6.60 0.87 -17.13
CA LEU A 151 7.58 1.95 -17.14
C LEU A 151 8.89 1.58 -17.87
N GLN A 152 9.07 0.30 -18.17
CA GLN A 152 10.28 -0.21 -18.85
C GLN A 152 10.03 -0.56 -20.31
N CYS A 153 8.76 -0.53 -20.76
CA CYS A 153 8.35 -0.99 -22.08
C CYS A 153 8.20 0.14 -23.10
N CYS A 154 8.71 1.33 -22.83
CA CYS A 154 8.53 2.48 -23.70
C CYS A 154 9.21 2.32 -25.06
N GLU A 155 10.26 1.52 -25.14
CA GLU A 155 11.10 1.44 -26.32
C GLU A 155 10.68 0.36 -27.33
N SER A 156 9.81 -0.59 -26.98
CA SER A 156 9.27 -1.51 -27.97
C SER A 156 8.18 -2.44 -27.43
N ASP A 157 6.97 -2.28 -27.90
CA ASP A 157 5.91 -3.29 -27.71
C ASP A 157 6.33 -4.66 -28.31
N GLU A 158 7.14 -4.68 -29.38
CA GLU A 158 7.59 -5.91 -30.05
C GLU A 158 8.68 -6.67 -29.28
N LYS A 159 9.57 -5.98 -28.59
CA LYS A 159 10.70 -6.60 -27.90
C LYS A 159 10.30 -7.30 -26.61
N TYR A 160 9.28 -6.81 -25.93
CA TYR A 160 8.82 -7.36 -24.64
C TYR A 160 7.65 -8.34 -24.75
N TYR A 161 6.95 -8.35 -25.89
CA TYR A 161 5.87 -9.30 -26.17
C TYR A 161 6.10 -10.04 -27.47
N PRO A 162 7.23 -10.79 -27.61
CA PRO A 162 7.57 -11.47 -28.86
C PRO A 162 6.54 -12.51 -29.32
N ASN A 163 5.59 -12.86 -28.46
CA ASN A 163 4.53 -13.84 -28.73
C ASN A 163 3.13 -13.20 -28.84
N ARG A 164 3.02 -11.89 -28.95
CA ARG A 164 1.72 -11.26 -29.17
C ARG A 164 1.28 -11.55 -30.60
N LYS A 165 0.43 -12.55 -30.77
CA LYS A 165 -0.20 -12.83 -32.08
C LYS A 165 -0.84 -11.53 -32.58
N PRO A 166 -0.56 -11.09 -33.83
CA PRO A 166 -1.19 -9.91 -34.38
C PRO A 166 -2.70 -10.10 -34.33
N LYS A 167 -3.43 -9.09 -33.84
CA LYS A 167 -4.89 -9.08 -33.94
C LYS A 167 -5.22 -9.17 -35.42
N LYS A 168 -5.87 -10.26 -35.83
CA LYS A 168 -6.51 -10.33 -37.13
C LYS A 168 -7.63 -9.29 -37.15
N ASN A 169 -7.48 -8.25 -37.95
CA ASN A 169 -8.57 -7.31 -38.27
C ASN A 169 -9.63 -8.04 -39.11
#